data_e606290b0376827bf35dd220d8f6870b
#
_entry.id   e606290b0376827bf35dd220d8f6870b
#
_cell.length_a   1.000
_cell.length_b   1.000
_cell.length_c   1.000
_cell.angle_alpha   90.00
_cell.angle_beta   90.00
_cell.angle_gamma   90.00
#
_symmetry.space_group_name_H-M   'P 1'
#
loop_
_entity.id
_entity.type
_entity.pdbx_description
1 polymer ?
#
loop_
_entity_poly.entity_id
_entity_poly.type
_entity_poly.pdbx_seq_one_letter_code
_entity_poly.pdbx_strand_id
1 'polypeptide(L)'
;MRRNRASSLFPLLLILALAAASLWLERAVQAPEHDKSGKLRHDPDFIAEDFGITKMDVTGKPEYILSAERMQHYPDDESTSVVAPRLVQRHDNANPVVIRADRALIAKNGEEASFYGSVVVVREAGRGQSELRVQTEYLQVVPDRDLARTDKPVIITEGDSRLSGVGMEFNNKTRQFALLSQVRGTIDARK
;
A
#
# COMPACT_ATOMS: atom_id res chain seq x y z
N MET A 1 70.89 34.52 17.46
CA MET A 1 69.43 34.36 17.56
C MET A 1 69.05 33.06 16.92
N ARG A 2 68.90 31.94 17.71
CA ARG A 2 68.36 30.69 17.21
C ARG A 2 66.83 30.75 17.27
N ARG A 3 66.24 31.10 16.18
CA ARG A 3 64.77 31.03 16.01
C ARG A 3 64.30 29.59 16.19
N ASN A 4 63.47 29.29 17.23
CA ASN A 4 62.93 27.99 17.54
C ASN A 4 62.06 27.50 16.37
N ARG A 5 62.64 26.70 15.47
CA ARG A 5 61.92 26.04 14.37
C ARG A 5 60.83 25.08 14.84
N ALA A 6 60.92 24.63 16.09
CA ALA A 6 59.91 23.76 16.70
C ALA A 6 58.55 24.45 16.91
N SER A 7 58.54 25.77 17.24
CA SER A 7 57.26 26.51 17.43
C SER A 7 56.47 26.73 16.13
N SER A 8 57.18 26.72 14.97
CA SER A 8 56.53 26.91 13.67
C SER A 8 55.95 25.60 13.11
N LEU A 9 56.40 24.45 13.61
CA LEU A 9 55.92 23.15 13.17
C LEU A 9 54.66 22.68 13.94
N PHE A 10 54.42 23.24 15.13
CA PHE A 10 53.27 22.86 15.95
C PHE A 10 51.91 23.06 15.25
N PRO A 11 51.60 24.23 14.64
CA PRO A 11 50.33 24.41 13.95
C PRO A 11 50.20 23.51 12.72
N LEU A 12 51.30 23.20 12.05
CA LEU A 12 51.30 22.31 10.88
C LEU A 12 51.00 20.85 11.28
N LEU A 13 51.59 20.38 12.41
CA LEU A 13 51.28 19.08 12.99
C LEU A 13 49.83 18.98 13.46
N LEU A 14 49.29 20.05 14.04
CA LEU A 14 47.89 20.09 14.50
C LEU A 14 46.93 19.97 13.31
N ILE A 15 47.18 20.71 12.23
CA ILE A 15 46.35 20.63 11.02
C ILE A 15 46.43 19.23 10.39
N LEU A 16 47.62 18.63 10.35
CA LEU A 16 47.83 17.28 9.83
C LEU A 16 47.06 16.25 10.67
N ALA A 17 47.09 16.37 11.99
CA ALA A 17 46.38 15.49 12.92
C ALA A 17 44.84 15.60 12.76
N LEU A 18 44.33 16.85 12.61
CA LEU A 18 42.92 17.10 12.35
C LEU A 18 42.48 16.54 10.99
N ALA A 19 43.31 16.72 9.95
CA ALA A 19 43.02 16.16 8.62
C ALA A 19 43.00 14.61 8.66
N ALA A 20 43.96 14.01 9.36
CA ALA A 20 43.99 12.55 9.55
C ALA A 20 42.79 12.04 10.35
N ALA A 21 42.39 12.74 11.42
CA ALA A 21 41.19 12.43 12.20
C ALA A 21 39.91 12.57 11.37
N SER A 22 39.82 13.60 10.53
CA SER A 22 38.68 13.79 9.63
C SER A 22 38.54 12.65 8.61
N LEU A 23 39.66 12.28 7.96
CA LEU A 23 39.70 11.15 7.03
C LEU A 23 39.39 9.80 7.70
N TRP A 24 39.86 9.63 8.94
CA TRP A 24 39.54 8.43 9.72
C TRP A 24 38.05 8.38 10.08
N LEU A 25 37.49 9.51 10.51
CA LEU A 25 36.06 9.61 10.86
C LEU A 25 35.18 9.36 9.61
N GLU A 26 35.55 9.94 8.47
CA GLU A 26 34.86 9.70 7.21
C GLU A 26 34.83 8.20 6.88
N ARG A 27 35.97 7.50 7.00
CA ARG A 27 36.02 6.03 6.79
C ARG A 27 35.28 5.24 7.84
N ALA A 28 35.26 5.69 9.08
CA ALA A 28 34.57 5.02 10.18
C ALA A 28 33.04 5.18 10.11
N VAL A 29 32.58 6.28 9.53
CA VAL A 29 31.13 6.61 9.36
C VAL A 29 30.60 6.10 8.02
N GLN A 30 31.47 5.80 7.04
CA GLN A 30 31.01 5.11 5.84
C GLN A 30 30.43 3.75 6.28
N ALA A 31 29.09 3.71 6.37
CA ALA A 31 28.38 2.43 6.50
C ALA A 31 28.92 1.50 5.41
N PRO A 32 29.13 0.20 5.70
CA PRO A 32 29.54 -0.74 4.68
C PRO A 32 28.60 -0.56 3.49
N GLU A 33 29.16 -0.20 2.32
CA GLU A 33 28.39 -0.19 1.09
C GLU A 33 27.70 -1.55 1.04
N HIS A 34 26.38 -1.53 1.08
CA HIS A 34 25.58 -2.73 0.83
C HIS A 34 26.12 -3.29 -0.47
N ASP A 35 26.67 -4.48 -0.36
CA ASP A 35 27.31 -5.22 -1.44
C ASP A 35 26.42 -5.18 -2.68
N LYS A 36 26.76 -4.29 -3.61
CA LYS A 36 26.13 -4.18 -4.94
C LYS A 36 26.49 -5.38 -5.81
N SER A 37 26.78 -6.52 -5.17
CA SER A 37 26.90 -7.80 -5.85
C SER A 37 25.51 -8.16 -6.36
N GLY A 38 25.18 -7.77 -7.54
CA GLY A 38 24.13 -8.04 -8.53
C GLY A 38 23.04 -9.10 -8.31
N LYS A 39 22.80 -9.53 -7.07
CA LYS A 39 21.59 -10.20 -6.63
C LYS A 39 20.75 -9.14 -5.91
N LEU A 40 19.73 -8.67 -6.59
CA LEU A 40 18.62 -7.95 -5.97
C LEU A 40 18.12 -8.81 -4.80
N ARG A 41 18.59 -8.49 -3.57
CA ARG A 41 18.08 -9.13 -2.38
C ARG A 41 16.72 -8.49 -2.15
N HIS A 42 15.68 -9.30 -2.25
CA HIS A 42 14.31 -8.92 -1.92
C HIS A 42 14.16 -8.89 -0.39
N ASP A 43 14.90 -7.97 0.25
CA ASP A 43 14.86 -7.77 1.71
C ASP A 43 14.02 -6.52 2.00
N PRO A 44 13.09 -6.59 2.95
CA PRO A 44 12.29 -5.42 3.32
C PRO A 44 13.16 -4.40 4.04
N ASP A 45 13.02 -3.12 3.69
CA ASP A 45 13.64 -1.99 4.37
C ASP A 45 12.75 -1.39 5.48
N PHE A 46 11.45 -1.70 5.44
CA PHE A 46 10.48 -1.26 6.42
C PHE A 46 9.49 -2.36 6.76
N ILE A 47 9.24 -2.54 8.07
CA ILE A 47 8.24 -3.47 8.61
C ILE A 47 7.39 -2.74 9.64
N ALA A 48 6.07 -2.88 9.55
CA ALA A 48 5.13 -2.43 10.58
C ALA A 48 4.22 -3.59 10.99
N GLU A 49 3.91 -3.68 12.29
CA GLU A 49 3.02 -4.68 12.86
C GLU A 49 1.88 -3.98 13.61
N ASP A 50 0.66 -4.58 13.56
CA ASP A 50 -0.56 -4.08 14.24
C ASP A 50 -0.77 -2.58 14.04
N PHE A 51 -0.75 -2.12 12.79
CA PHE A 51 -0.74 -0.71 12.47
C PHE A 51 -2.07 -0.21 11.89
N GLY A 52 -2.24 1.10 11.93
CA GLY A 52 -3.30 1.82 11.24
C GLY A 52 -2.77 3.09 10.57
N ILE A 53 -3.04 3.24 9.28
CA ILE A 53 -2.69 4.43 8.49
C ILE A 53 -3.97 5.12 8.06
N THR A 54 -4.04 6.43 8.23
CA THR A 54 -5.16 7.24 7.74
C THR A 54 -4.64 8.26 6.72
N LYS A 55 -5.15 8.17 5.48
CA LYS A 55 -4.95 9.19 4.46
C LYS A 55 -6.08 10.21 4.57
N MET A 56 -5.73 11.47 4.70
CA MET A 56 -6.67 12.58 4.71
C MET A 56 -6.84 13.17 3.31
N ASP A 57 -8.03 13.67 3.00
CA ASP A 57 -8.27 14.49 1.83
C ASP A 57 -7.71 15.93 2.02
N VAL A 58 -7.83 16.75 0.98
CA VAL A 58 -7.38 18.15 1.01
C VAL A 58 -8.14 19.03 2.01
N THR A 59 -9.27 18.57 2.53
CA THR A 59 -10.09 19.26 3.56
C THR A 59 -9.78 18.77 4.97
N GLY A 60 -8.89 17.78 5.14
CA GLY A 60 -8.53 17.20 6.43
C GLY A 60 -9.49 16.12 6.93
N LYS A 61 -10.35 15.57 6.06
CA LYS A 61 -11.22 14.44 6.41
C LYS A 61 -10.55 13.11 6.02
N PRO A 62 -10.79 12.01 6.77
CA PRO A 62 -10.32 10.69 6.40
C PRO A 62 -10.90 10.25 5.06
N GLU A 63 -10.04 10.02 4.06
CA GLU A 63 -10.37 9.46 2.75
C GLU A 63 -10.22 7.94 2.75
N TYR A 64 -9.07 7.46 3.25
CA TYR A 64 -8.77 6.05 3.39
C TYR A 64 -8.24 5.74 4.78
N ILE A 65 -8.66 4.62 5.34
CA ILE A 65 -8.11 4.07 6.59
C ILE A 65 -7.69 2.63 6.27
N LEU A 66 -6.38 2.35 6.33
CA LEU A 66 -5.82 1.02 6.19
C LEU A 66 -5.38 0.53 7.58
N SER A 67 -5.86 -0.63 7.99
CA SER A 67 -5.36 -1.36 9.15
C SER A 67 -4.97 -2.78 8.73
N ALA A 68 -3.90 -3.33 9.32
CA ALA A 68 -3.43 -4.66 9.01
C ALA A 68 -2.57 -5.23 10.14
N GLU A 69 -2.42 -6.55 10.17
CA GLU A 69 -1.56 -7.24 11.13
C GLU A 69 -0.08 -6.98 10.86
N ARG A 70 0.33 -6.95 9.58
CA ARG A 70 1.72 -6.74 9.19
C ARG A 70 1.84 -6.13 7.81
N MET A 71 2.84 -5.27 7.65
CA MET A 71 3.25 -4.67 6.38
C MET A 71 4.76 -4.79 6.22
N GLN A 72 5.23 -5.07 5.01
CA GLN A 72 6.62 -5.11 4.61
C GLN A 72 6.80 -4.39 3.29
N HIS A 73 7.68 -3.40 3.27
CA HIS A 73 8.03 -2.66 2.05
C HIS A 73 9.34 -3.20 1.48
N TYR A 74 9.39 -3.34 0.16
CA TYR A 74 10.55 -3.83 -0.59
C TYR A 74 11.03 -2.75 -1.56
N PRO A 75 12.24 -2.20 -1.35
CA PRO A 75 12.75 -1.06 -2.13
C PRO A 75 13.25 -1.45 -3.53
N ASP A 76 13.46 -2.74 -3.79
CA ASP A 76 13.96 -3.24 -5.06
C ASP A 76 12.92 -3.17 -6.19
N ASP A 77 11.64 -3.34 -5.87
CA ASP A 77 10.51 -3.27 -6.82
C ASP A 77 9.41 -2.28 -6.38
N GLU A 78 9.66 -1.50 -5.33
CA GLU A 78 8.72 -0.52 -4.76
C GLU A 78 7.38 -1.15 -4.37
N SER A 79 7.39 -2.44 -4.00
CA SER A 79 6.21 -3.16 -3.58
C SER A 79 6.04 -3.16 -2.07
N THR A 80 4.78 -3.29 -1.63
CA THR A 80 4.43 -3.42 -0.22
C THR A 80 3.50 -4.61 -0.04
N SER A 81 3.95 -5.61 0.72
CA SER A 81 3.14 -6.78 1.12
C SER A 81 2.39 -6.46 2.41
N VAL A 82 1.11 -6.81 2.48
CA VAL A 82 0.24 -6.55 3.63
C VAL A 82 -0.51 -7.81 4.01
N VAL A 83 -0.52 -8.16 5.30
CA VAL A 83 -1.21 -9.32 5.87
C VAL A 83 -2.48 -8.87 6.57
N ALA A 84 -3.58 -9.58 6.31
CA ALA A 84 -4.91 -9.30 6.86
C ALA A 84 -5.35 -7.84 6.69
N PRO A 85 -5.28 -7.26 5.47
CA PRO A 85 -5.64 -5.87 5.25
C PRO A 85 -7.14 -5.64 5.48
N ARG A 86 -7.44 -4.51 6.12
CA ARG A 86 -8.77 -3.91 6.19
C ARG A 86 -8.68 -2.46 5.73
N LEU A 87 -9.14 -2.21 4.52
CA LEU A 87 -9.20 -0.87 3.92
C LEU A 87 -10.62 -0.32 4.03
N VAL A 88 -10.77 0.86 4.62
CA VAL A 88 -12.03 1.60 4.68
C VAL A 88 -11.90 2.83 3.80
N GLN A 89 -12.69 2.91 2.76
CA GLN A 89 -12.78 4.08 1.90
C GLN A 89 -14.01 4.91 2.31
N ARG A 90 -13.80 6.19 2.47
CA ARG A 90 -14.85 7.16 2.80
C ARG A 90 -14.90 8.24 1.73
N HIS A 91 -16.09 8.58 1.29
CA HIS A 91 -16.34 9.71 0.41
C HIS A 91 -17.45 10.57 0.99
N ASP A 92 -17.34 11.87 0.79
CA ASP A 92 -18.45 12.78 1.12
C ASP A 92 -19.71 12.35 0.37
N ASN A 93 -20.81 12.24 1.07
CA ASN A 93 -22.10 11.84 0.50
C ASN A 93 -22.23 10.41 -0.05
N ALA A 94 -21.30 9.50 0.25
CA ALA A 94 -21.41 8.08 -0.08
C ALA A 94 -21.35 7.20 1.18
N ASN A 95 -21.92 5.98 1.11
CA ASN A 95 -21.76 5.00 2.17
C ASN A 95 -20.33 4.47 2.17
N PRO A 96 -19.72 4.23 3.36
CA PRO A 96 -18.37 3.68 3.44
C PRO A 96 -18.25 2.35 2.70
N VAL A 97 -17.10 2.14 2.04
CA VAL A 97 -16.74 0.88 1.42
C VAL A 97 -15.58 0.26 2.20
N VAL A 98 -15.75 -0.98 2.62
CA VAL A 98 -14.74 -1.74 3.36
C VAL A 98 -14.26 -2.90 2.51
N ILE A 99 -12.95 -3.02 2.31
CA ILE A 99 -12.30 -4.16 1.65
C ILE A 99 -11.51 -4.93 2.70
N ARG A 100 -11.68 -6.24 2.73
CA ARG A 100 -10.90 -7.18 3.54
C ARG A 100 -10.40 -8.32 2.66
N ALA A 101 -9.22 -8.85 3.00
CA ALA A 101 -8.62 -10.00 2.34
C ALA A 101 -7.63 -10.69 3.29
N ASP A 102 -7.14 -11.86 2.91
CA ASP A 102 -6.08 -12.53 3.68
C ASP A 102 -4.73 -11.82 3.47
N ARG A 103 -4.48 -11.33 2.25
CA ARG A 103 -3.25 -10.60 1.90
C ARG A 103 -3.53 -9.53 0.86
N ALA A 104 -2.66 -8.52 0.81
CA ALA A 104 -2.60 -7.59 -0.32
C ALA A 104 -1.15 -7.34 -0.75
N LEU A 105 -0.98 -7.02 -2.02
CA LEU A 105 0.25 -6.49 -2.59
C LEU A 105 -0.07 -5.12 -3.19
N ILE A 106 0.63 -4.11 -2.72
CA ILE A 106 0.55 -2.75 -3.23
C ILE A 106 1.81 -2.52 -4.05
N ALA A 107 1.64 -2.22 -5.32
CA ALA A 107 2.74 -2.02 -6.26
C ALA A 107 2.85 -0.55 -6.68
N LYS A 108 4.04 -0.17 -7.12
CA LYS A 108 4.32 1.17 -7.68
C LYS A 108 3.82 2.30 -6.78
N ASN A 109 4.20 2.26 -5.50
CA ASN A 109 3.84 3.31 -4.53
C ASN A 109 2.34 3.61 -4.40
N GLY A 110 1.50 2.59 -4.62
CA GLY A 110 0.04 2.70 -4.46
C GLY A 110 -0.75 2.89 -5.74
N GLU A 111 -0.11 2.90 -6.93
CA GLU A 111 -0.84 2.97 -8.20
C GLU A 111 -1.74 1.76 -8.43
N GLU A 112 -1.39 0.61 -7.84
CA GLU A 112 -2.12 -0.65 -7.99
C GLU A 112 -2.11 -1.44 -6.68
N ALA A 113 -3.28 -1.92 -6.26
CA ALA A 113 -3.44 -2.78 -5.11
C ALA A 113 -4.13 -4.09 -5.51
N SER A 114 -3.48 -5.22 -5.25
CA SER A 114 -3.99 -6.56 -5.51
C SER A 114 -4.30 -7.25 -4.19
N PHE A 115 -5.54 -7.65 -4.00
CA PHE A 115 -6.03 -8.36 -2.82
C PHE A 115 -6.21 -9.83 -3.14
N TYR A 116 -5.79 -10.71 -2.23
CA TYR A 116 -5.75 -12.16 -2.41
C TYR A 116 -6.36 -12.88 -1.21
N GLY A 117 -7.10 -13.95 -1.50
CA GLY A 117 -7.70 -14.85 -0.51
C GLY A 117 -8.88 -14.21 0.21
N SER A 118 -10.01 -14.89 0.22
CA SER A 118 -11.22 -14.49 0.96
C SER A 118 -11.59 -13.02 0.83
N VAL A 119 -11.43 -12.45 -0.38
CA VAL A 119 -11.69 -11.03 -0.60
C VAL A 119 -13.15 -10.70 -0.43
N VAL A 120 -13.46 -9.79 0.48
CA VAL A 120 -14.82 -9.31 0.76
C VAL A 120 -14.83 -7.78 0.67
N VAL A 121 -15.64 -7.25 -0.25
CA VAL A 121 -15.94 -5.83 -0.36
C VAL A 121 -17.35 -5.60 0.15
N VAL A 122 -17.51 -4.68 1.10
CA VAL A 122 -18.80 -4.31 1.66
C VAL A 122 -19.01 -2.81 1.50
N ARG A 123 -20.05 -2.42 0.80
CA ARG A 123 -20.62 -1.08 0.91
C ARG A 123 -21.73 -1.13 1.97
N GLU A 124 -21.54 -0.41 3.05
CA GLU A 124 -22.48 -0.38 4.17
C GLU A 124 -23.85 0.12 3.71
N ALA A 125 -24.92 -0.38 4.37
CA ALA A 125 -26.26 0.12 4.16
C ALA A 125 -26.37 1.59 4.61
N GLY A 126 -27.25 2.33 3.98
CA GLY A 126 -27.49 3.73 4.33
C GLY A 126 -28.04 4.54 3.16
N ARG A 127 -28.52 5.73 3.43
CA ARG A 127 -29.03 6.67 2.40
C ARG A 127 -30.06 6.03 1.45
N GLY A 128 -30.87 5.10 1.95
CA GLY A 128 -31.88 4.38 1.15
C GLY A 128 -31.33 3.25 0.26
N GLN A 129 -30.07 2.86 0.47
CA GLN A 129 -29.44 1.74 -0.21
C GLN A 129 -29.22 0.58 0.78
N SER A 130 -29.46 -0.67 0.31
CA SER A 130 -29.12 -1.87 1.06
C SER A 130 -27.61 -2.09 1.12
N GLU A 131 -27.14 -2.90 2.04
CA GLU A 131 -25.75 -3.37 2.04
C GLU A 131 -25.47 -4.10 0.71
N LEU A 132 -24.37 -3.72 0.07
CA LEU A 132 -23.81 -4.44 -1.08
C LEU A 132 -22.58 -5.21 -0.60
N ARG A 133 -22.53 -6.49 -0.87
CA ARG A 133 -21.40 -7.36 -0.55
C ARG A 133 -20.90 -8.07 -1.80
N VAL A 134 -19.60 -7.97 -2.06
CA VAL A 134 -18.91 -8.68 -3.15
C VAL A 134 -17.91 -9.64 -2.53
N GLN A 135 -17.91 -10.90 -2.96
CA GLN A 135 -16.99 -11.93 -2.49
C GLN A 135 -16.25 -12.54 -3.68
N THR A 136 -14.94 -12.67 -3.58
CA THR A 136 -14.07 -13.27 -4.62
C THR A 136 -12.76 -13.74 -3.99
N GLU A 137 -11.95 -14.51 -4.73
CA GLU A 137 -10.61 -14.94 -4.31
C GLU A 137 -9.51 -13.92 -4.63
N TYR A 138 -9.79 -13.01 -5.55
CA TYR A 138 -8.84 -12.00 -6.03
C TYR A 138 -9.56 -10.73 -6.41
N LEU A 139 -8.96 -9.56 -6.12
CA LEU A 139 -9.45 -8.27 -6.57
C LEU A 139 -8.26 -7.34 -6.82
N GLN A 140 -8.16 -6.80 -8.02
CA GLN A 140 -7.24 -5.74 -8.37
C GLN A 140 -7.96 -4.40 -8.33
N VAL A 141 -7.36 -3.42 -7.69
CA VAL A 141 -7.85 -2.04 -7.59
C VAL A 141 -6.79 -1.10 -8.16
N VAL A 142 -7.19 -0.21 -9.06
CA VAL A 142 -6.36 0.84 -9.66
C VAL A 142 -7.00 2.18 -9.30
N PRO A 143 -6.59 2.82 -8.18
CA PRO A 143 -7.26 4.00 -7.63
C PRO A 143 -7.36 5.15 -8.63
N ASP A 144 -6.29 5.47 -9.34
CA ASP A 144 -6.23 6.59 -10.30
C ASP A 144 -7.17 6.42 -11.50
N ARG A 145 -7.62 5.19 -11.77
CA ARG A 145 -8.59 4.87 -12.83
C ARG A 145 -9.99 4.63 -12.29
N ASP A 146 -10.18 4.71 -10.98
CA ASP A 146 -11.44 4.34 -10.33
C ASP A 146 -11.90 2.92 -10.72
N LEU A 147 -10.96 2.00 -10.97
CA LEU A 147 -11.22 0.67 -11.50
C LEU A 147 -10.97 -0.41 -10.46
N ALA A 148 -11.92 -1.33 -10.32
CA ALA A 148 -11.75 -2.59 -9.60
C ALA A 148 -12.11 -3.76 -10.53
N ARG A 149 -11.28 -4.80 -10.57
CA ARG A 149 -11.50 -5.95 -11.45
C ARG A 149 -11.05 -7.26 -10.84
N THR A 150 -11.68 -8.34 -11.27
CA THR A 150 -11.25 -9.71 -10.98
C THR A 150 -11.51 -10.61 -12.19
N ASP A 151 -10.70 -11.64 -12.35
CA ASP A 151 -10.88 -12.75 -13.30
C ASP A 151 -11.46 -14.01 -12.63
N LYS A 152 -11.63 -13.96 -11.30
CA LYS A 152 -12.09 -15.10 -10.49
C LYS A 152 -13.62 -15.16 -10.38
N PRO A 153 -14.17 -16.29 -9.89
CA PRO A 153 -15.57 -16.35 -9.51
C PRO A 153 -15.92 -15.24 -8.53
N VAL A 154 -17.07 -14.63 -8.73
CA VAL A 154 -17.57 -13.54 -7.90
C VAL A 154 -19.02 -13.78 -7.50
N ILE A 155 -19.34 -13.48 -6.26
CA ILE A 155 -20.70 -13.49 -5.72
C ILE A 155 -21.00 -12.09 -5.22
N ILE A 156 -22.14 -11.53 -5.62
CA ILE A 156 -22.62 -10.22 -5.25
C ILE A 156 -23.98 -10.38 -4.61
N THR A 157 -24.17 -9.76 -3.45
CA THR A 157 -25.47 -9.69 -2.76
C THR A 157 -25.81 -8.25 -2.44
N GLU A 158 -27.03 -7.84 -2.70
CA GLU A 158 -27.61 -6.55 -2.33
C GLU A 158 -29.05 -6.74 -1.87
N GLY A 159 -29.31 -6.56 -0.56
CA GLY A 159 -30.58 -6.95 0.04
C GLY A 159 -30.87 -8.44 -0.20
N ASP A 160 -32.02 -8.75 -0.78
CA ASP A 160 -32.45 -10.12 -1.14
C ASP A 160 -31.99 -10.54 -2.55
N SER A 161 -31.35 -9.64 -3.29
CA SER A 161 -30.81 -9.91 -4.63
C SER A 161 -29.45 -10.59 -4.54
N ARG A 162 -29.21 -11.61 -5.39
CA ARG A 162 -27.94 -12.31 -5.49
C ARG A 162 -27.55 -12.52 -6.95
N LEU A 163 -26.35 -12.11 -7.29
CA LEU A 163 -25.72 -12.32 -8.59
C LEU A 163 -24.44 -13.13 -8.42
N SER A 164 -24.11 -13.97 -9.38
CA SER A 164 -22.82 -14.66 -9.45
C SER A 164 -22.32 -14.71 -10.89
N GLY A 165 -21.01 -14.81 -11.06
CA GLY A 165 -20.37 -14.88 -12.37
C GLY A 165 -18.90 -15.20 -12.25
N VAL A 166 -18.20 -15.19 -13.36
CA VAL A 166 -16.74 -15.29 -13.44
C VAL A 166 -16.21 -14.07 -14.17
N GLY A 167 -15.30 -13.35 -13.51
CA GLY A 167 -14.80 -12.07 -13.96
C GLY A 167 -15.77 -10.92 -13.67
N MET A 168 -15.22 -9.83 -13.16
CA MET A 168 -15.96 -8.60 -12.84
C MET A 168 -15.10 -7.40 -13.16
N GLU A 169 -15.72 -6.39 -13.70
CA GLU A 169 -15.17 -5.02 -13.78
C GLU A 169 -16.14 -4.03 -13.16
N PHE A 170 -15.62 -3.13 -12.37
CA PHE A 170 -16.34 -2.02 -11.79
C PHE A 170 -15.55 -0.73 -11.98
N ASN A 171 -16.19 0.27 -12.58
CA ASN A 171 -15.66 1.61 -12.71
C ASN A 171 -16.47 2.57 -11.82
N ASN A 172 -15.84 3.09 -10.78
CA ASN A 172 -16.49 3.95 -9.81
C ASN A 172 -16.84 5.33 -10.37
N LYS A 173 -16.05 5.86 -11.31
CA LYS A 173 -16.29 7.15 -11.95
C LYS A 173 -17.52 7.14 -12.84
N THR A 174 -17.66 6.10 -13.68
CA THR A 174 -18.84 5.93 -14.57
C THR A 174 -19.98 5.21 -13.89
N ARG A 175 -19.77 4.62 -12.69
CA ARG A 175 -20.69 3.73 -11.95
C ARG A 175 -21.15 2.55 -12.80
N GLN A 176 -20.31 2.12 -13.74
CA GLN A 176 -20.57 0.95 -14.57
C GLN A 176 -20.03 -0.29 -13.89
N PHE A 177 -20.84 -1.34 -13.94
CA PHE A 177 -20.55 -2.65 -13.40
C PHE A 177 -20.80 -3.67 -14.49
N ALA A 178 -19.89 -4.61 -14.69
CA ALA A 178 -20.02 -5.71 -15.64
C ALA A 178 -19.57 -7.03 -15.00
N LEU A 179 -20.37 -8.10 -15.17
CA LEU A 179 -19.96 -9.48 -14.99
C LEU A 179 -19.61 -10.05 -16.36
N LEU A 180 -18.45 -10.70 -16.48
CA LEU A 180 -17.87 -11.04 -17.78
C LEU A 180 -18.40 -12.36 -18.35
N SER A 181 -18.63 -13.36 -17.50
CA SER A 181 -19.10 -14.68 -17.96
C SER A 181 -19.86 -15.45 -16.86
N GLN A 182 -20.54 -16.53 -17.28
CA GLN A 182 -21.28 -17.47 -16.41
C GLN A 182 -22.25 -16.78 -15.45
N VAL A 183 -22.89 -15.71 -15.91
CA VAL A 183 -23.77 -14.88 -15.07
C VAL A 183 -25.03 -15.64 -14.70
N ARG A 184 -25.32 -15.69 -13.41
CA ARG A 184 -26.56 -16.22 -12.83
C ARG A 184 -27.02 -15.27 -11.74
N GLY A 185 -28.34 -15.14 -11.58
CA GLY A 185 -28.82 -14.25 -10.53
C GLY A 185 -30.30 -14.39 -10.24
N THR A 186 -30.64 -14.00 -9.01
CA THR A 186 -32.01 -13.77 -8.55
C THR A 186 -32.07 -12.30 -8.15
N ILE A 187 -33.00 -11.57 -8.72
CA ILE A 187 -33.23 -10.16 -8.41
C ILE A 187 -34.55 -10.04 -7.68
N ASP A 188 -34.55 -9.49 -6.48
CA ASP A 188 -35.78 -9.12 -5.78
C ASP A 188 -36.36 -7.84 -6.42
N ALA A 189 -37.55 -7.99 -7.01
CA ALA A 189 -38.25 -6.89 -7.67
C ALA A 189 -39.12 -6.07 -6.71
N ARG A 190 -39.07 -6.37 -5.39
CA ARG A 190 -39.84 -5.58 -4.41
C ARG A 190 -39.14 -4.22 -4.19
N LYS A 191 -39.77 -3.17 -4.66
CA LYS A 191 -39.52 -1.78 -4.31
C LYS A 191 -40.40 -1.38 -3.14
#